data_845e9afc962c2992f1ead88ef2ab0d0e
#
_entry.id   845e9afc962c2992f1ead88ef2ab0d0e
#
_cell.length_a   1.000
_cell.length_b   1.000
_cell.length_c   1.000
_cell.angle_alpha   90.00
_cell.angle_beta   90.00
_cell.angle_gamma   90.00
#
_symmetry.space_group_name_H-M   'P 1'
#
loop_
_entity.id
_entity.type
_entity.pdbx_description
1 polymer ?
#
loop_
_entity_poly.entity_id
_entity_poly.type
_entity_poly.pdbx_seq_one_letter_code
_entity_poly.pdbx_strand_id
1 'polypeptide(L)'
;ETTNDSLTLDELDQAFADSPFHDGNKLEFIGFDACLMANIETAHTLSPYANYMVASQESEPGSGWSYSFLADIETLQSGKDIGQKIVDSYMQDTTDYMNSMPFSYATICLSVLDLSQVETCEMALNDLFASVNKDFNESTYPQFSSMRKNSKEIAAAYSYTEGSYDVIDLGDYALHMKSIYPAESGALSNALNKLIVYSDANESKINGVSIYHPYYTKQYASSLIPMYTFDFAENYTSYISRFAGMLTDTNAFAVTWNPEDLVPTMNDDSTFSVTLNAEQSSALQNAYFVIAKKDQEKDG
;
A
#
# COMPACT_ATOMS: atom_id res chain seq x y z
N GLU A 1 29.76 -0.70 -14.63
CA GLU A 1 28.31 -0.93 -14.77
C GLU A 1 27.78 -1.11 -13.36
N THR A 2 27.05 -0.12 -12.85
CA THR A 2 26.26 -0.30 -11.65
C THR A 2 25.04 -1.12 -12.04
N THR A 3 25.05 -2.40 -11.77
CA THR A 3 23.83 -3.21 -11.79
C THR A 3 22.97 -2.67 -10.65
N ASN A 4 21.79 -2.15 -10.95
CA ASN A 4 20.76 -1.93 -9.96
C ASN A 4 20.32 -3.31 -9.48
N ASP A 5 20.82 -3.71 -8.33
CA ASP A 5 20.43 -4.94 -7.65
C ASP A 5 19.52 -4.58 -6.47
N SER A 6 18.51 -5.38 -6.23
CA SER A 6 17.51 -5.17 -5.17
C SER A 6 17.31 -6.48 -4.42
N LEU A 7 17.30 -6.40 -3.11
CA LEU A 7 16.98 -7.56 -2.27
C LEU A 7 15.49 -7.86 -2.38
N THR A 8 15.16 -9.08 -2.79
CA THR A 8 13.78 -9.58 -2.87
C THR A 8 13.33 -10.19 -1.54
N LEU A 9 12.01 -10.44 -1.35
CA LEU A 9 11.52 -11.04 -0.11
C LEU A 9 12.01 -12.47 0.10
N ASP A 10 12.16 -13.26 -0.95
CA ASP A 10 12.72 -14.61 -0.88
C ASP A 10 14.22 -14.63 -0.56
N GLU A 11 14.99 -13.66 -1.07
CA GLU A 11 16.39 -13.48 -0.67
C GLU A 11 16.53 -13.02 0.78
N LEU A 12 15.60 -12.17 1.24
CA LEU A 12 15.54 -11.75 2.64
C LEU A 12 15.21 -12.94 3.55
N ASP A 13 14.22 -13.76 3.18
CA ASP A 13 13.87 -15.00 3.87
C ASP A 13 15.08 -15.93 3.96
N GLN A 14 15.75 -16.20 2.84
CA GLN A 14 16.95 -17.05 2.80
C GLN A 14 18.07 -16.50 3.69
N ALA A 15 18.28 -15.18 3.69
CA ALA A 15 19.32 -14.56 4.52
C ALA A 15 19.06 -14.75 6.02
N PHE A 16 17.80 -14.66 6.45
CA PHE A 16 17.42 -14.92 7.84
C PHE A 16 17.41 -16.42 8.16
N ALA A 17 17.01 -17.29 7.24
CA ALA A 17 17.08 -18.73 7.40
C ALA A 17 18.52 -19.23 7.60
N ASP A 18 19.49 -18.59 6.93
CA ASP A 18 20.94 -18.88 7.08
C ASP A 18 21.57 -18.21 8.31
N SER A 19 20.82 -17.35 9.01
CA SER A 19 21.26 -16.65 10.22
C SER A 19 21.03 -17.49 11.48
N PRO A 20 21.57 -17.11 12.66
CA PRO A 20 21.25 -17.77 13.93
C PRO A 20 19.82 -17.44 14.45
N PHE A 21 19.04 -16.60 13.76
CA PHE A 21 17.74 -16.12 14.20
C PHE A 21 16.59 -16.92 13.56
N HIS A 22 16.62 -18.23 13.68
CA HIS A 22 15.60 -19.17 13.20
C HIS A 22 15.29 -20.23 14.26
N ASP A 23 14.33 -21.12 14.00
CA ASP A 23 13.96 -22.27 14.85
C ASP A 23 13.67 -21.88 16.31
N GLY A 24 12.96 -20.80 16.52
CA GLY A 24 12.55 -20.31 17.84
C GLY A 24 13.55 -19.37 18.52
N ASN A 25 14.72 -19.12 17.92
CA ASN A 25 15.68 -18.10 18.38
C ASN A 25 15.45 -16.76 17.68
N LYS A 26 14.24 -16.19 17.86
CA LYS A 26 13.82 -14.97 17.18
C LYS A 26 14.51 -13.73 17.72
N LEU A 27 14.72 -12.76 16.84
CA LEU A 27 14.99 -11.37 17.25
C LEU A 27 13.80 -10.83 18.03
N GLU A 28 14.07 -9.98 19.02
CA GLU A 28 13.00 -9.30 19.74
C GLU A 28 12.23 -8.33 18.83
N PHE A 29 12.91 -7.63 17.95
CA PHE A 29 12.29 -6.87 16.87
C PHE A 29 13.21 -6.72 15.66
N ILE A 30 12.62 -6.45 14.50
CA ILE A 30 13.29 -5.99 13.28
C ILE A 30 12.72 -4.60 12.95
N GLY A 31 13.60 -3.63 12.67
CA GLY A 31 13.23 -2.28 12.29
C GLY A 31 13.73 -1.93 10.89
N PHE A 32 12.89 -1.28 10.09
CA PHE A 32 13.24 -0.75 8.78
C PHE A 32 13.15 0.78 8.80
N ASP A 33 14.32 1.44 8.85
CA ASP A 33 14.48 2.88 8.58
C ASP A 33 14.51 3.05 7.07
N ALA A 34 13.38 2.73 6.44
CA ALA A 34 13.20 2.67 4.99
C ALA A 34 11.73 2.76 4.57
N CYS A 35 11.50 3.33 3.38
CA CYS A 35 10.17 3.51 2.79
C CYS A 35 9.44 2.17 2.57
N LEU A 36 8.11 2.16 2.75
CA LEU A 36 7.17 1.15 2.23
C LEU A 36 7.31 -0.27 2.82
N MET A 37 8.06 -0.45 3.92
CA MET A 37 8.32 -1.77 4.47
C MET A 37 7.20 -2.31 5.37
N ALA A 38 6.25 -1.47 5.85
CA ALA A 38 5.10 -1.93 6.61
C ALA A 38 3.99 -2.49 5.70
N ASN A 39 4.31 -3.56 4.98
CA ASN A 39 3.34 -4.34 4.21
C ASN A 39 3.19 -5.74 4.79
N ILE A 40 2.06 -6.36 4.53
CA ILE A 40 1.73 -7.67 5.13
C ILE A 40 2.62 -8.78 4.57
N GLU A 41 3.09 -8.66 3.34
CA GLU A 41 3.97 -9.60 2.68
C GLU A 41 5.36 -9.63 3.35
N THR A 42 5.91 -8.46 3.68
CA THR A 42 7.16 -8.35 4.46
C THR A 42 6.97 -8.90 5.87
N ALA A 43 5.83 -8.58 6.52
CA ALA A 43 5.53 -9.12 7.85
C ALA A 43 5.43 -10.66 7.84
N HIS A 44 4.82 -11.24 6.80
CA HIS A 44 4.78 -12.69 6.57
C HIS A 44 6.19 -13.27 6.50
N THR A 45 7.02 -12.75 5.60
CA THR A 45 8.41 -13.20 5.39
C THR A 45 9.23 -13.16 6.68
N LEU A 46 9.03 -12.15 7.53
CA LEU A 46 9.83 -11.96 8.75
C LEU A 46 9.23 -12.61 10.01
N SER A 47 7.99 -13.09 9.94
CA SER A 47 7.31 -13.68 11.09
C SER A 47 8.02 -14.91 11.70
N PRO A 48 8.81 -15.72 10.97
CA PRO A 48 9.62 -16.78 11.56
C PRO A 48 10.82 -16.28 12.36
N TYR A 49 11.32 -15.05 12.13
CA TYR A 49 12.63 -14.59 12.56
C TYR A 49 12.61 -13.51 13.65
N ALA A 50 11.47 -12.82 13.83
CA ALA A 50 11.32 -11.79 14.85
C ALA A 50 9.97 -11.87 15.56
N ASN A 51 9.90 -11.25 16.77
CA ASN A 51 8.67 -11.11 17.52
C ASN A 51 7.87 -9.89 17.07
N TYR A 52 8.58 -8.79 16.78
CA TYR A 52 7.95 -7.53 16.33
C TYR A 52 8.64 -6.97 15.09
N MET A 53 7.87 -6.22 14.28
CA MET A 53 8.40 -5.43 13.17
C MET A 53 8.04 -3.96 13.37
N VAL A 54 9.01 -3.05 13.13
CA VAL A 54 8.79 -1.60 13.12
C VAL A 54 9.08 -1.10 11.73
N ALA A 55 8.09 -0.49 11.07
CA ALA A 55 8.23 -0.06 9.68
C ALA A 55 7.18 0.99 9.29
N SER A 56 7.46 1.71 8.19
CA SER A 56 6.56 2.67 7.58
C SER A 56 5.78 2.07 6.41
N GLN A 57 4.47 2.40 6.30
CA GLN A 57 3.71 2.15 5.08
C GLN A 57 4.07 3.14 3.97
N GLU A 58 4.41 4.37 4.34
CA GLU A 58 4.70 5.48 3.43
C GLU A 58 6.21 5.63 3.17
N SER A 59 6.53 6.55 2.28
CA SER A 59 7.90 6.96 2.06
C SER A 59 8.42 7.73 3.27
N GLU A 60 9.59 7.37 3.76
CA GLU A 60 10.23 8.07 4.86
C GLU A 60 11.06 9.26 4.34
N PRO A 61 10.97 10.44 4.98
CA PRO A 61 11.87 11.54 4.69
C PRO A 61 13.34 11.16 4.97
N GLY A 62 14.25 11.73 4.19
CA GLY A 62 15.68 11.39 4.23
C GLY A 62 16.41 11.71 5.55
N SER A 63 15.72 12.26 6.55
CA SER A 63 16.25 12.42 7.92
C SER A 63 16.41 11.07 8.63
N GLY A 64 15.61 10.07 8.24
CA GLY A 64 15.57 8.76 8.88
C GLY A 64 15.08 8.82 10.33
N TRP A 65 15.34 7.75 11.09
CA TRP A 65 14.93 7.63 12.49
C TRP A 65 15.90 8.34 13.44
N SER A 66 15.36 8.83 14.55
CA SER A 66 16.19 9.19 15.70
C SER A 66 16.56 7.92 16.47
N TYR A 67 17.85 7.64 16.56
CA TYR A 67 18.34 6.49 17.33
C TYR A 67 18.53 6.81 18.83
N SER A 68 17.91 7.88 19.32
CA SER A 68 17.94 8.27 20.74
C SER A 68 17.37 7.21 21.69
N PHE A 69 16.45 6.35 21.18
CA PHE A 69 15.88 5.23 21.94
C PHE A 69 16.94 4.24 22.44
N LEU A 70 18.10 4.16 21.80
CA LEU A 70 19.20 3.29 22.24
C LEU A 70 19.73 3.66 23.64
N ALA A 71 19.60 4.93 24.05
CA ALA A 71 20.04 5.33 25.38
C ALA A 71 19.16 4.72 26.49
N ASP A 72 17.94 4.36 26.19
CA ASP A 72 16.95 3.82 27.14
C ASP A 72 16.72 2.30 26.95
N ILE A 73 17.40 1.66 25.99
CA ILE A 73 17.11 0.28 25.54
C ILE A 73 17.14 -0.74 26.69
N GLU A 74 18.03 -0.58 27.67
CA GLU A 74 18.13 -1.47 28.82
C GLU A 74 16.92 -1.36 29.79
N THR A 75 16.14 -0.29 29.67
CA THR A 75 14.95 -0.07 30.50
C THR A 75 13.66 -0.53 29.85
N LEU A 76 13.68 -0.79 28.53
CA LEU A 76 12.53 -1.23 27.77
C LEU A 76 12.32 -2.73 27.94
N GLN A 77 11.06 -3.15 28.11
CA GLN A 77 10.71 -4.52 28.54
C GLN A 77 10.48 -5.47 27.36
N SER A 78 10.18 -4.94 26.18
CA SER A 78 9.77 -5.72 25.00
C SER A 78 10.08 -4.99 23.70
N GLY A 79 10.07 -5.72 22.58
CA GLY A 79 10.16 -5.14 21.24
C GLY A 79 9.01 -4.19 20.94
N LYS A 80 7.84 -4.41 21.55
CA LYS A 80 6.71 -3.45 21.48
C LYS A 80 7.08 -2.12 22.13
N ASP A 81 7.65 -2.11 23.34
CA ASP A 81 8.01 -0.87 24.03
C ASP A 81 9.12 -0.12 23.28
N ILE A 82 10.09 -0.86 22.73
CA ILE A 82 11.12 -0.31 21.85
C ILE A 82 10.47 0.32 20.61
N GLY A 83 9.61 -0.42 19.93
CA GLY A 83 8.91 0.03 18.74
C GLY A 83 8.06 1.27 18.99
N GLN A 84 7.31 1.31 20.10
CA GLN A 84 6.54 2.50 20.48
C GLN A 84 7.45 3.72 20.64
N LYS A 85 8.58 3.57 21.32
CA LYS A 85 9.55 4.65 21.48
C LYS A 85 10.11 5.15 20.15
N ILE A 86 10.37 4.23 19.22
CA ILE A 86 10.82 4.56 17.85
C ILE A 86 9.72 5.36 17.12
N VAL A 87 8.47 4.88 17.15
CA VAL A 87 7.34 5.57 16.51
C VAL A 87 7.18 6.97 17.07
N ASP A 88 7.13 7.13 18.40
CA ASP A 88 6.91 8.43 19.05
C ASP A 88 8.03 9.42 18.68
N SER A 89 9.30 9.00 18.72
CA SER A 89 10.42 9.86 18.37
C SER A 89 10.46 10.20 16.89
N TYR A 90 10.20 9.22 16.00
CA TYR A 90 10.15 9.43 14.56
C TYR A 90 9.05 10.45 14.17
N MET A 91 7.85 10.28 14.69
CA MET A 91 6.72 11.18 14.40
C MET A 91 7.00 12.60 14.86
N GLN A 92 7.60 12.77 16.06
CA GLN A 92 7.96 14.08 16.60
C GLN A 92 9.08 14.73 15.76
N ASP A 93 10.22 14.04 15.61
CA ASP A 93 11.41 14.61 14.98
C ASP A 93 11.18 14.89 13.48
N THR A 94 10.43 14.02 12.80
CA THR A 94 10.09 14.21 11.39
C THR A 94 9.09 15.34 11.19
N THR A 95 8.12 15.50 12.09
CA THR A 95 7.20 16.65 12.08
C THR A 95 7.96 17.95 12.28
N ASP A 96 8.89 18.00 13.22
CA ASP A 96 9.72 19.19 13.48
C ASP A 96 10.62 19.51 12.29
N TYR A 97 11.22 18.49 11.67
CA TYR A 97 12.00 18.63 10.45
C TYR A 97 11.16 19.22 9.30
N MET A 98 9.97 18.65 9.02
CA MET A 98 9.08 19.15 7.97
C MET A 98 8.62 20.58 8.23
N ASN A 99 8.29 20.93 9.49
CA ASN A 99 7.90 22.29 9.88
C ASN A 99 9.04 23.31 9.69
N SER A 100 10.28 22.87 9.71
CA SER A 100 11.46 23.73 9.45
C SER A 100 11.68 24.00 7.96
N MET A 101 11.08 23.21 7.06
CA MET A 101 11.24 23.31 5.61
C MET A 101 10.03 24.01 4.97
N PRO A 102 10.21 25.11 4.22
CA PRO A 102 9.14 25.73 3.47
C PRO A 102 8.64 24.75 2.38
N PHE A 103 7.31 24.48 2.36
CA PHE A 103 6.64 23.64 1.38
C PHE A 103 6.86 22.12 1.49
N SER A 104 7.25 21.61 2.64
CA SER A 104 7.34 20.18 2.88
C SER A 104 6.00 19.64 3.41
N TYR A 105 5.24 18.97 2.54
CA TYR A 105 4.09 18.17 2.94
C TYR A 105 4.38 16.72 2.52
N ALA A 106 4.68 15.87 3.47
CA ALA A 106 4.75 14.43 3.27
C ALA A 106 3.77 13.74 4.20
N THR A 107 3.15 12.67 3.73
CA THR A 107 2.48 11.73 4.62
C THR A 107 3.57 10.94 5.33
N ILE A 108 3.54 10.93 6.66
CA ILE A 108 4.44 10.16 7.50
C ILE A 108 3.63 9.23 8.39
N CYS A 109 4.13 8.03 8.57
CA CYS A 109 3.56 7.05 9.48
C CYS A 109 4.65 6.08 9.95
N LEU A 110 4.41 5.42 11.06
CA LEU A 110 5.23 4.31 11.49
C LEU A 110 4.38 3.36 12.34
N SER A 111 4.65 2.06 12.25
CA SER A 111 3.84 1.03 12.91
C SER A 111 4.71 0.00 13.59
N VAL A 112 4.19 -0.55 14.69
CA VAL A 112 4.73 -1.73 15.38
C VAL A 112 3.78 -2.89 15.17
N LEU A 113 4.26 -3.94 14.52
CA LEU A 113 3.51 -5.15 14.23
C LEU A 113 3.95 -6.29 15.17
N ASP A 114 2.98 -6.97 15.79
CA ASP A 114 3.22 -8.23 16.51
C ASP A 114 3.21 -9.38 15.50
N LEU A 115 4.38 -9.86 15.13
CA LEU A 115 4.56 -10.87 14.10
C LEU A 115 3.96 -12.23 14.48
N SER A 116 3.64 -12.47 15.75
CA SER A 116 2.90 -13.67 16.17
C SER A 116 1.46 -13.70 15.66
N GLN A 117 0.91 -12.56 15.21
CA GLN A 117 -0.45 -12.41 14.71
C GLN A 117 -0.54 -12.51 13.17
N VAL A 118 0.59 -12.61 12.48
CA VAL A 118 0.65 -12.63 11.01
C VAL A 118 -0.15 -13.79 10.43
N GLU A 119 0.04 -15.01 10.92
CA GLU A 119 -0.70 -16.19 10.45
C GLU A 119 -2.22 -16.01 10.60
N THR A 120 -2.68 -15.43 11.72
CA THR A 120 -4.11 -15.14 11.93
C THR A 120 -4.63 -14.11 10.93
N CYS A 121 -3.83 -13.09 10.62
CA CYS A 121 -4.16 -12.06 9.66
C CYS A 121 -4.20 -12.61 8.24
N GLU A 122 -3.22 -13.42 7.87
CA GLU A 122 -3.13 -14.09 6.58
C GLU A 122 -4.30 -15.05 6.34
N MET A 123 -4.67 -15.87 7.34
CA MET A 123 -5.85 -16.73 7.26
C MET A 123 -7.13 -15.92 7.01
N ALA A 124 -7.32 -14.82 7.74
CA ALA A 124 -8.50 -13.97 7.56
C ALA A 124 -8.52 -13.28 6.18
N LEU A 125 -7.36 -12.87 5.67
CA LEU A 125 -7.18 -12.34 4.33
C LEU A 125 -7.53 -13.42 3.28
N ASN A 126 -6.98 -14.61 3.44
CA ASN A 126 -7.17 -15.72 2.52
C ASN A 126 -8.64 -16.18 2.47
N ASP A 127 -9.35 -16.18 3.60
CA ASP A 127 -10.79 -16.49 3.68
C ASP A 127 -11.65 -15.41 2.97
N LEU A 128 -11.31 -14.14 3.14
CA LEU A 128 -11.96 -13.05 2.41
C LEU A 128 -11.81 -13.28 0.90
N PHE A 129 -10.61 -13.54 0.42
CA PHE A 129 -10.36 -13.75 -1.00
C PHE A 129 -10.85 -15.09 -1.54
N ALA A 130 -11.03 -16.11 -0.69
CA ALA A 130 -11.77 -17.31 -1.06
C ALA A 130 -13.23 -17.00 -1.42
N SER A 131 -13.87 -16.08 -0.67
CA SER A 131 -15.23 -15.60 -0.98
C SER A 131 -15.24 -14.70 -2.21
N VAL A 132 -14.31 -13.75 -2.31
CA VAL A 132 -14.15 -12.87 -3.49
C VAL A 132 -13.98 -13.67 -4.78
N ASN A 133 -13.14 -14.70 -4.78
CA ASN A 133 -12.85 -15.51 -5.96
C ASN A 133 -14.08 -16.24 -6.53
N LYS A 134 -15.09 -16.53 -5.71
CA LYS A 134 -16.36 -17.14 -6.16
C LYS A 134 -17.20 -16.14 -6.95
N ASP A 135 -17.17 -14.88 -6.57
CA ASP A 135 -18.04 -13.82 -7.11
C ASP A 135 -17.33 -13.00 -8.20
N PHE A 136 -16.00 -13.02 -8.22
CA PHE A 136 -15.20 -12.18 -9.11
C PHE A 136 -15.21 -12.71 -10.57
N ASN A 137 -15.77 -11.90 -11.48
CA ASN A 137 -15.84 -12.15 -12.91
C ASN A 137 -15.95 -10.82 -13.66
N GLU A 138 -16.06 -10.85 -14.99
CA GLU A 138 -16.14 -9.66 -15.84
C GLU A 138 -17.30 -8.72 -15.45
N SER A 139 -18.48 -9.27 -15.11
CA SER A 139 -19.64 -8.46 -14.76
C SER A 139 -19.52 -7.78 -13.38
N THR A 140 -18.76 -8.38 -12.46
CA THR A 140 -18.51 -7.84 -11.12
C THR A 140 -17.21 -7.03 -11.03
N TYR A 141 -16.34 -7.15 -12.03
CA TYR A 141 -15.06 -6.42 -12.07
C TYR A 141 -15.18 -4.91 -11.76
N PRO A 142 -16.15 -4.14 -12.31
CA PRO A 142 -16.27 -2.71 -12.02
C PRO A 142 -16.46 -2.42 -10.53
N GLN A 143 -17.17 -3.29 -9.81
CA GLN A 143 -17.40 -3.14 -8.37
C GLN A 143 -16.09 -3.31 -7.58
N PHE A 144 -15.32 -4.37 -7.86
CA PHE A 144 -14.03 -4.61 -7.22
C PHE A 144 -12.99 -3.57 -7.60
N SER A 145 -12.99 -3.14 -8.86
CA SER A 145 -12.15 -2.05 -9.35
C SER A 145 -12.44 -0.73 -8.61
N SER A 146 -13.71 -0.42 -8.38
CA SER A 146 -14.12 0.75 -7.61
C SER A 146 -13.66 0.66 -6.15
N MET A 147 -13.76 -0.50 -5.51
CA MET A 147 -13.25 -0.71 -4.14
C MET A 147 -11.76 -0.48 -4.06
N ARG A 148 -10.98 -1.07 -4.99
CA ARG A 148 -9.54 -0.85 -5.08
C ARG A 148 -9.20 0.63 -5.29
N LYS A 149 -9.86 1.29 -6.23
CA LYS A 149 -9.64 2.72 -6.54
C LYS A 149 -9.92 3.65 -5.37
N ASN A 150 -10.95 3.36 -4.58
CA ASN A 150 -11.37 4.18 -3.44
C ASN A 150 -10.58 3.91 -2.15
N SER A 151 -9.79 2.85 -2.13
CA SER A 151 -8.91 2.54 -1.01
C SER A 151 -7.73 3.51 -0.97
N LYS A 152 -7.23 3.77 0.23
CA LYS A 152 -6.11 4.69 0.43
C LYS A 152 -4.87 4.16 -0.28
N GLU A 153 -4.44 4.87 -1.32
CA GLU A 153 -3.19 4.62 -2.04
C GLU A 153 -2.02 5.06 -1.16
N ILE A 154 -1.02 4.20 -1.05
CA ILE A 154 0.23 4.45 -0.33
C ILE A 154 1.27 5.03 -1.30
N ALA A 155 2.10 5.95 -0.83
CA ALA A 155 3.11 6.67 -1.62
C ALA A 155 2.53 7.40 -2.86
N ALA A 156 1.29 7.85 -2.78
CA ALA A 156 0.59 8.50 -3.89
C ALA A 156 1.31 9.76 -4.42
N ALA A 157 2.04 10.47 -3.56
CA ALA A 157 2.76 11.69 -3.94
C ALA A 157 3.89 11.45 -4.96
N TYR A 158 4.41 10.23 -5.04
CA TYR A 158 5.46 9.85 -5.99
C TYR A 158 4.92 9.28 -7.30
N SER A 159 3.61 9.04 -7.39
CA SER A 159 2.98 8.37 -8.54
C SER A 159 2.81 9.28 -9.77
N TYR A 160 3.01 10.59 -9.65
CA TYR A 160 2.73 11.53 -10.74
C TYR A 160 3.70 11.49 -11.91
N THR A 161 4.88 10.91 -11.76
CA THR A 161 5.93 10.91 -12.79
C THR A 161 6.30 9.54 -13.34
N GLU A 162 6.14 8.46 -12.57
CA GLU A 162 6.59 7.12 -12.98
C GLU A 162 5.61 5.97 -12.69
N GLY A 163 4.42 6.26 -12.23
CA GLY A 163 3.39 5.26 -11.89
C GLY A 163 3.30 5.01 -10.39
N SER A 164 2.17 4.45 -9.98
CA SER A 164 1.91 4.01 -8.61
C SER A 164 2.73 2.75 -8.30
N TYR A 165 3.09 2.56 -7.03
CA TYR A 165 3.60 1.28 -6.53
C TYR A 165 2.49 0.21 -6.44
N ASP A 166 1.22 0.60 -6.68
CA ASP A 166 0.05 -0.28 -6.55
C ASP A 166 -0.06 -0.92 -5.15
N VAL A 167 0.29 -0.15 -4.13
CA VAL A 167 0.21 -0.53 -2.72
C VAL A 167 -0.88 0.29 -2.05
N ILE A 168 -1.75 -0.36 -1.30
CA ILE A 168 -2.88 0.27 -0.61
C ILE A 168 -2.88 -0.07 0.88
N ASP A 169 -3.54 0.77 1.68
CA ASP A 169 -3.81 0.46 3.08
C ASP A 169 -4.78 -0.73 3.19
N LEU A 170 -4.35 -1.79 3.88
CA LEU A 170 -5.12 -3.02 4.00
C LEU A 170 -6.37 -2.85 4.88
N GLY A 171 -6.29 -1.99 5.90
CA GLY A 171 -7.43 -1.71 6.78
C GLY A 171 -8.53 -0.92 6.06
N ASP A 172 -8.17 0.11 5.29
CA ASP A 172 -9.13 0.88 4.48
C ASP A 172 -9.74 0.01 3.37
N TYR A 173 -8.93 -0.85 2.73
CA TYR A 173 -9.45 -1.81 1.74
C TYR A 173 -10.46 -2.80 2.35
N ALA A 174 -10.16 -3.35 3.54
CA ALA A 174 -11.09 -4.21 4.26
C ALA A 174 -12.42 -3.51 4.57
N LEU A 175 -12.40 -2.21 4.90
CA LEU A 175 -13.61 -1.41 5.11
C LEU A 175 -14.45 -1.28 3.83
N HIS A 176 -13.84 -1.09 2.67
CA HIS A 176 -14.54 -1.06 1.39
C HIS A 176 -15.17 -2.41 1.04
N MET A 177 -14.49 -3.52 1.35
CA MET A 177 -15.00 -4.87 1.12
C MET A 177 -16.17 -5.24 2.03
N LYS A 178 -16.31 -4.56 3.17
CA LYS A 178 -17.36 -4.85 4.17
C LYS A 178 -18.79 -4.74 3.65
N SER A 179 -19.01 -3.94 2.61
CA SER A 179 -20.34 -3.78 2.01
C SER A 179 -20.83 -5.07 1.32
N ILE A 180 -19.93 -5.95 0.89
CA ILE A 180 -20.24 -7.21 0.21
C ILE A 180 -19.94 -8.40 1.12
N TYR A 181 -18.83 -8.36 1.85
CA TYR A 181 -18.32 -9.45 2.70
C TYR A 181 -18.20 -8.99 4.17
N PRO A 182 -19.34 -8.70 4.85
CA PRO A 182 -19.28 -8.10 6.19
C PRO A 182 -18.63 -9.01 7.25
N ALA A 183 -18.77 -10.31 7.15
CA ALA A 183 -18.23 -11.27 8.11
C ALA A 183 -16.70 -11.41 7.92
N GLU A 184 -16.26 -11.68 6.70
CA GLU A 184 -14.85 -11.90 6.37
C GLU A 184 -14.04 -10.60 6.52
N SER A 185 -14.58 -9.47 6.07
CA SER A 185 -13.95 -8.16 6.29
C SER A 185 -13.88 -7.78 7.77
N GLY A 186 -14.91 -8.16 8.55
CA GLY A 186 -14.89 -8.00 10.00
C GLY A 186 -13.82 -8.86 10.67
N ALA A 187 -13.64 -10.11 10.21
CA ALA A 187 -12.58 -11.00 10.70
C ALA A 187 -11.18 -10.44 10.38
N LEU A 188 -10.98 -9.97 9.15
CA LEU A 188 -9.72 -9.35 8.74
C LEU A 188 -9.42 -8.08 9.56
N SER A 189 -10.41 -7.19 9.74
CA SER A 189 -10.24 -5.98 10.57
C SER A 189 -9.86 -6.34 12.01
N ASN A 190 -10.46 -7.38 12.59
CA ASN A 190 -10.13 -7.84 13.94
C ASN A 190 -8.72 -8.44 14.02
N ALA A 191 -8.27 -9.13 12.97
CA ALA A 191 -6.92 -9.68 12.90
C ALA A 191 -5.87 -8.55 12.76
N LEU A 192 -6.14 -7.54 11.92
CA LEU A 192 -5.29 -6.35 11.78
C LEU A 192 -5.15 -5.59 13.11
N ASN A 193 -6.24 -5.43 13.87
CA ASN A 193 -6.19 -4.79 15.19
C ASN A 193 -5.34 -5.54 16.22
N LYS A 194 -5.08 -6.84 16.02
CA LYS A 194 -4.16 -7.61 16.86
C LYS A 194 -2.72 -7.53 16.36
N LEU A 195 -2.56 -7.52 15.03
CA LEU A 195 -1.26 -7.43 14.37
C LEU A 195 -0.62 -6.06 14.65
N ILE A 196 -1.38 -4.98 14.49
CA ILE A 196 -0.89 -3.60 14.68
C ILE A 196 -1.05 -3.24 16.16
N VAL A 197 0.03 -3.38 16.92
CA VAL A 197 0.01 -3.16 18.37
C VAL A 197 0.28 -1.71 18.78
N TYR A 198 0.84 -0.92 17.86
CA TYR A 198 1.01 0.53 17.96
C TYR A 198 1.21 1.13 16.57
N SER A 199 0.65 2.30 16.30
CA SER A 199 0.90 3.05 15.08
C SER A 199 0.55 4.51 15.25
N ASP A 200 1.23 5.40 14.51
CA ASP A 200 0.88 6.80 14.39
C ASP A 200 1.08 7.26 12.94
N ALA A 201 0.27 8.22 12.52
CA ALA A 201 0.28 8.80 11.18
C ALA A 201 -0.28 10.22 11.19
N ASN A 202 0.26 11.10 10.34
CA ASN A 202 -0.24 12.47 10.19
C ASN A 202 -1.44 12.58 9.23
N GLU A 203 -1.87 11.47 8.64
CA GLU A 203 -3.00 11.42 7.70
C GLU A 203 -4.01 10.33 8.10
N SER A 204 -5.31 10.62 7.90
CA SER A 204 -6.37 9.66 8.12
C SER A 204 -6.36 8.54 7.09
N LYS A 205 -6.89 7.35 7.46
CA LYS A 205 -6.93 6.13 6.64
C LYS A 205 -5.57 5.45 6.42
N ILE A 206 -4.54 5.86 7.12
CA ILE A 206 -3.30 5.13 7.27
C ILE A 206 -3.44 4.29 8.53
N ASN A 207 -3.62 2.97 8.36
CA ASN A 207 -3.98 2.06 9.45
C ASN A 207 -2.80 1.23 9.97
N GLY A 208 -1.63 1.33 9.35
CA GLY A 208 -0.39 0.75 9.86
C GLY A 208 0.16 -0.44 9.07
N VAL A 209 -0.61 -1.01 8.13
CA VAL A 209 -0.17 -2.11 7.25
C VAL A 209 -0.74 -1.95 5.86
N SER A 210 0.11 -2.06 4.85
CA SER A 210 -0.27 -2.04 3.44
C SER A 210 -0.27 -3.43 2.81
N ILE A 211 -0.81 -3.50 1.59
CA ILE A 211 -0.81 -4.69 0.73
C ILE A 211 -0.63 -4.28 -0.73
N TYR A 212 0.10 -5.08 -1.50
CA TYR A 212 0.22 -4.89 -2.96
C TYR A 212 -1.09 -5.26 -3.65
N HIS A 213 -1.62 -4.37 -4.52
CA HIS A 213 -2.81 -4.64 -5.30
C HIS A 213 -2.73 -3.95 -6.67
N PRO A 214 -2.42 -4.68 -7.75
CA PRO A 214 -2.17 -4.11 -9.07
C PRO A 214 -3.40 -3.36 -9.61
N TYR A 215 -3.19 -2.11 -10.02
CA TYR A 215 -4.23 -1.25 -10.57
C TYR A 215 -3.72 -0.34 -11.69
N TYR A 216 -2.71 0.47 -11.40
CA TYR A 216 -2.13 1.43 -12.35
C TYR A 216 -1.04 0.80 -13.23
N THR A 217 -0.34 -0.20 -12.71
CA THR A 217 0.83 -0.84 -13.33
C THR A 217 0.58 -2.31 -13.66
N LYS A 218 -0.66 -2.67 -14.04
CA LYS A 218 -1.08 -4.06 -14.32
C LYS A 218 -0.24 -4.77 -15.38
N GLN A 219 0.36 -4.03 -16.32
CA GLN A 219 1.26 -4.59 -17.32
C GLN A 219 2.50 -5.26 -16.70
N TYR A 220 2.85 -4.90 -15.47
CA TYR A 220 3.98 -5.49 -14.74
C TYR A 220 3.55 -6.56 -13.72
N ALA A 221 2.24 -6.79 -13.57
CA ALA A 221 1.71 -7.68 -12.53
C ALA A 221 2.27 -9.11 -12.62
N SER A 222 2.48 -9.63 -13.83
CA SER A 222 3.03 -10.98 -14.03
C SER A 222 4.44 -11.17 -13.45
N SER A 223 5.22 -10.11 -13.35
CA SER A 223 6.56 -10.14 -12.74
C SER A 223 6.53 -9.71 -11.27
N LEU A 224 5.65 -8.78 -10.90
CA LEU A 224 5.60 -8.22 -9.55
C LEU A 224 4.85 -9.14 -8.56
N ILE A 225 3.76 -9.79 -8.98
CA ILE A 225 2.99 -10.65 -8.10
C ILE A 225 3.86 -11.74 -7.45
N PRO A 226 4.67 -12.53 -8.18
CA PRO A 226 5.53 -13.52 -7.56
C PRO A 226 6.55 -12.94 -6.58
N MET A 227 7.02 -11.71 -6.79
CA MET A 227 7.98 -11.06 -5.92
C MET A 227 7.37 -10.61 -4.59
N TYR A 228 6.10 -10.14 -4.63
CA TYR A 228 5.40 -9.70 -3.42
C TYR A 228 4.72 -10.84 -2.68
N THR A 229 4.22 -11.86 -3.38
CA THR A 229 3.40 -12.92 -2.79
C THR A 229 4.15 -14.25 -2.65
N PHE A 230 5.45 -14.18 -2.40
CA PHE A 230 6.27 -15.34 -2.11
C PHE A 230 5.66 -16.14 -0.93
N ASP A 231 5.22 -17.37 -1.21
CA ASP A 231 4.57 -18.28 -0.26
C ASP A 231 3.45 -17.66 0.59
N PHE A 232 2.72 -16.68 0.05
CA PHE A 232 1.74 -15.87 0.77
C PHE A 232 0.32 -16.03 0.19
N ALA A 233 -0.68 -16.26 1.07
CA ALA A 233 -2.13 -16.16 0.85
C ALA A 233 -2.62 -16.54 -0.57
N GLU A 234 -2.74 -17.84 -0.89
CA GLU A 234 -3.02 -18.37 -2.24
C GLU A 234 -4.28 -17.76 -2.89
N ASN A 235 -5.37 -17.61 -2.13
CA ASN A 235 -6.62 -17.05 -2.66
C ASN A 235 -6.48 -15.56 -3.02
N TYR A 236 -5.71 -14.80 -2.24
CA TYR A 236 -5.40 -13.41 -2.55
C TYR A 236 -4.53 -13.33 -3.80
N THR A 237 -3.47 -14.12 -3.88
CA THR A 237 -2.56 -14.18 -5.05
C THR A 237 -3.33 -14.56 -6.33
N SER A 238 -4.23 -15.54 -6.24
CA SER A 238 -5.12 -15.91 -7.33
C SER A 238 -6.03 -14.76 -7.78
N TYR A 239 -6.62 -14.04 -6.81
CA TYR A 239 -7.50 -12.91 -7.10
C TYR A 239 -6.76 -11.77 -7.80
N ILE A 240 -5.62 -11.30 -7.28
CA ILE A 240 -4.89 -10.18 -7.87
C ILE A 240 -4.35 -10.51 -9.27
N SER A 241 -3.98 -11.77 -9.52
CA SER A 241 -3.57 -12.26 -10.84
C SER A 241 -4.73 -12.18 -11.84
N ARG A 242 -5.93 -12.63 -11.45
CA ARG A 242 -7.15 -12.53 -12.26
C ARG A 242 -7.56 -11.08 -12.47
N PHE A 243 -7.51 -10.27 -11.41
CA PHE A 243 -7.84 -8.84 -11.46
C PHE A 243 -6.90 -8.08 -12.42
N ALA A 244 -5.61 -8.34 -12.38
CA ALA A 244 -4.65 -7.76 -13.31
C ALA A 244 -4.93 -8.18 -14.76
N GLY A 245 -5.24 -9.47 -14.99
CA GLY A 245 -5.51 -10.02 -16.31
C GLY A 245 -6.75 -9.44 -17.00
N MET A 246 -7.76 -9.00 -16.24
CA MET A 246 -9.01 -8.47 -16.81
C MET A 246 -8.87 -7.14 -17.56
N LEU A 247 -7.79 -6.37 -17.36
CA LEU A 247 -7.55 -5.14 -18.11
C LEU A 247 -6.69 -5.32 -19.37
N THR A 248 -6.19 -6.51 -19.63
CA THR A 248 -5.38 -6.77 -20.83
C THR A 248 -6.25 -7.08 -22.05
N ASP A 249 -7.54 -7.36 -21.86
CA ASP A 249 -8.48 -7.53 -22.97
C ASP A 249 -9.06 -6.16 -23.37
N THR A 250 -8.44 -5.57 -24.39
CA THR A 250 -8.85 -4.27 -24.98
C THR A 250 -10.26 -4.27 -25.55
N ASN A 251 -10.90 -5.42 -25.67
CA ASN A 251 -12.25 -5.55 -26.22
C ASN A 251 -13.36 -5.57 -25.14
N ALA A 252 -13.04 -5.90 -23.91
CA ALA A 252 -14.03 -6.05 -22.83
C ALA A 252 -14.64 -4.71 -22.37
N PHE A 253 -13.94 -3.58 -22.58
CA PHE A 253 -14.33 -2.25 -22.11
C PHE A 253 -14.16 -1.16 -23.18
N ALA A 254 -14.34 -1.50 -24.45
CA ALA A 254 -14.27 -0.53 -25.53
C ALA A 254 -15.43 0.47 -25.44
N VAL A 255 -15.19 1.59 -24.77
CA VAL A 255 -16.10 2.72 -24.72
C VAL A 255 -15.73 3.69 -25.83
N THR A 256 -16.71 4.09 -26.63
CA THR A 256 -16.50 5.14 -27.63
C THR A 256 -16.37 6.49 -26.95
N TRP A 257 -15.22 7.12 -27.08
CA TRP A 257 -14.95 8.47 -26.61
C TRP A 257 -15.06 9.45 -27.76
N ASN A 258 -16.09 10.28 -27.75
CA ASN A 258 -16.18 11.39 -28.69
C ASN A 258 -15.46 12.59 -28.07
N PRO A 259 -14.51 13.21 -28.77
CA PRO A 259 -13.79 14.40 -28.25
C PRO A 259 -14.74 15.53 -27.83
N GLU A 260 -15.90 15.63 -28.49
CA GLU A 260 -16.93 16.63 -28.22
C GLU A 260 -17.59 16.44 -26.84
N ASP A 261 -17.67 15.21 -26.35
CA ASP A 261 -18.24 14.87 -25.03
C ASP A 261 -17.27 15.21 -23.88
N LEU A 262 -16.00 15.42 -24.19
CA LEU A 262 -14.93 15.65 -23.22
C LEU A 262 -14.51 17.13 -23.11
N VAL A 263 -15.31 18.05 -23.65
CA VAL A 263 -15.01 19.48 -23.55
C VAL A 263 -15.25 19.95 -22.11
N PRO A 264 -14.21 20.44 -21.43
CA PRO A 264 -14.36 20.92 -20.07
C PRO A 264 -15.25 22.16 -20.00
N THR A 265 -16.16 22.19 -19.06
CA THR A 265 -16.94 23.37 -18.71
C THR A 265 -16.29 24.07 -17.53
N MET A 266 -16.00 25.35 -17.68
CA MET A 266 -15.54 26.18 -16.58
C MET A 266 -16.72 26.61 -15.70
N ASN A 267 -16.63 26.32 -14.42
CA ASN A 267 -17.64 26.67 -13.42
C ASN A 267 -17.37 28.05 -12.81
N ASP A 268 -18.37 28.62 -12.13
CA ASP A 268 -18.28 29.96 -11.52
C ASP A 268 -17.22 30.04 -10.40
N ASP A 269 -16.85 28.93 -9.79
CA ASP A 269 -15.82 28.81 -8.76
C ASP A 269 -14.40 28.61 -9.33
N SER A 270 -14.20 28.82 -10.62
CA SER A 270 -12.94 28.61 -11.33
C SER A 270 -12.48 27.15 -11.40
N THR A 271 -13.35 26.18 -11.17
CA THR A 271 -13.10 24.77 -11.41
C THR A 271 -13.50 24.37 -12.83
N PHE A 272 -12.93 23.27 -13.33
CA PHE A 272 -13.33 22.67 -14.61
C PHE A 272 -14.03 21.33 -14.34
N SER A 273 -15.12 21.08 -15.06
CA SER A 273 -15.82 19.80 -14.99
C SER A 273 -16.00 19.19 -16.37
N VAL A 274 -15.92 17.86 -16.43
CA VAL A 274 -16.33 17.04 -17.58
C VAL A 274 -17.38 16.07 -17.07
N THR A 275 -18.51 16.00 -17.75
CA THR A 275 -19.58 15.07 -17.39
C THR A 275 -19.41 13.78 -18.18
N LEU A 276 -19.25 12.67 -17.48
CA LEU A 276 -19.19 11.33 -18.06
C LEU A 276 -20.51 10.61 -17.87
N ASN A 277 -20.94 9.84 -18.86
CA ASN A 277 -22.05 8.91 -18.67
C ASN A 277 -21.62 7.70 -17.81
N ALA A 278 -22.58 6.86 -17.41
CA ALA A 278 -22.31 5.73 -16.52
C ALA A 278 -21.32 4.72 -17.13
N GLU A 279 -21.38 4.47 -18.42
CA GLU A 279 -20.47 3.56 -19.14
C GLU A 279 -19.05 4.14 -19.19
N GLN A 280 -18.90 5.42 -19.59
CA GLN A 280 -17.63 6.12 -19.59
C GLN A 280 -17.02 6.19 -18.18
N SER A 281 -17.83 6.50 -17.17
CA SER A 281 -17.37 6.57 -15.79
C SER A 281 -16.88 5.21 -15.25
N SER A 282 -17.55 4.11 -15.63
CA SER A 282 -17.15 2.77 -15.23
C SER A 282 -15.87 2.28 -15.91
N ALA A 283 -15.61 2.74 -17.13
CA ALA A 283 -14.43 2.38 -17.92
C ALA A 283 -13.21 3.27 -17.64
N LEU A 284 -13.41 4.43 -16.99
CA LEU A 284 -12.33 5.37 -16.73
C LEU A 284 -11.46 4.93 -15.56
N GLN A 285 -10.20 4.66 -15.82
CA GLN A 285 -9.20 4.39 -14.78
C GLN A 285 -8.56 5.69 -14.27
N ASN A 286 -8.17 6.57 -15.19
CA ASN A 286 -7.49 7.84 -14.88
C ASN A 286 -7.94 8.94 -15.84
N ALA A 287 -8.02 10.18 -15.36
CA ALA A 287 -8.19 11.37 -16.18
C ALA A 287 -7.13 12.41 -15.81
N TYR A 288 -6.47 12.94 -16.82
CA TYR A 288 -5.46 13.99 -16.66
C TYR A 288 -5.92 15.26 -17.36
N PHE A 289 -5.81 16.40 -16.68
CA PHE A 289 -5.95 17.72 -17.28
C PHE A 289 -4.58 18.31 -17.57
N VAL A 290 -4.35 18.67 -18.81
CA VAL A 290 -3.15 19.42 -19.20
C VAL A 290 -3.56 20.85 -19.51
N ILE A 291 -3.07 21.81 -18.73
CA ILE A 291 -3.23 23.24 -19.00
C ILE A 291 -1.95 23.72 -19.70
N ALA A 292 -2.05 24.04 -20.96
CA ALA A 292 -0.95 24.62 -21.73
C ALA A 292 -1.23 26.09 -22.08
N LYS A 293 -0.24 26.95 -21.87
CA LYS A 293 -0.29 28.33 -22.39
C LYS A 293 0.13 28.32 -23.85
N LYS A 294 -0.74 28.82 -24.73
CA LYS A 294 -0.38 28.99 -26.13
C LYS A 294 0.71 30.06 -26.22
N ASP A 295 1.87 29.68 -26.75
CA ASP A 295 2.97 30.60 -26.99
C ASP A 295 2.64 31.41 -28.24
N GLN A 296 2.51 32.75 -28.13
CA GLN A 296 2.11 33.61 -29.23
C GLN A 296 3.25 33.92 -30.20
N GLU A 297 4.49 33.48 -29.92
CA GLU A 297 5.67 33.82 -30.71
C GLU A 297 6.02 32.83 -31.84
N LYS A 298 5.23 31.81 -32.12
CA LYS A 298 5.52 30.81 -33.16
C LYS A 298 4.58 30.75 -34.34
N ASP A 299 3.72 31.74 -34.52
CA ASP A 299 2.94 31.91 -35.75
C ASP A 299 3.55 33.08 -36.55
N GLY A 300 4.70 32.84 -37.15
CA GLY A 300 5.39 33.71 -38.11
C GLY A 300 5.86 32.89 -39.29
#